data_338de37b23776547884ec9acc8f9efda
#
_entry.id   338de37b23776547884ec9acc8f9efda
#
_cell.length_a   1.000
_cell.length_b   1.000
_cell.length_c   1.000
_cell.angle_alpha   90.00
_cell.angle_beta   90.00
_cell.angle_gamma   90.00
#
_symmetry.space_group_name_H-M   'P 1'
#
loop_
_entity.id
_entity.type
_entity.pdbx_description
1 polymer ?
#
loop_
_entity_poly.entity_id
_entity_poly.type
_entity_poly.pdbx_seq_one_letter_code
_entity_poly.pdbx_strand_id
1 'polypeptide(L)'
;TQSSGVADRYPVWSPKGDKIAWFSDRSGEYQLVVSDQYGNDQKTYPLENPTFYFQPDWSPNGKLIAYTDTDYNMWYVNIESGKVVKVDTDRYAHPNRTMNPVWSPDSRWITYEKQQDSHFKAVFIYDTQTGKTVQVTEGTADATSPIWDVSGEYLYFLASTDYGLASGWLDMSSYDPRVTRSL
;
A
#
# COMPACT_ATOMS: atom_id res chain seq x y z
N THR A 1 -13.03 0.62 20.02
CA THR A 1 -12.36 1.21 21.19
C THR A 1 -13.37 1.86 22.11
N GLN A 2 -13.08 1.93 23.42
CA GLN A 2 -13.97 2.56 24.42
C GLN A 2 -13.51 3.97 24.81
N SER A 3 -12.62 4.58 24.01
CA SER A 3 -12.06 5.90 24.29
C SER A 3 -12.91 6.97 23.63
N SER A 4 -13.64 7.78 24.42
CA SER A 4 -14.42 8.91 23.90
C SER A 4 -13.48 9.96 23.28
N GLY A 5 -13.85 10.45 22.09
CA GLY A 5 -13.09 11.49 21.36
C GLY A 5 -11.85 11.00 20.63
N VAL A 6 -11.62 9.70 20.58
CA VAL A 6 -10.49 9.09 19.81
C VAL A 6 -11.02 8.46 18.52
N ALA A 7 -10.39 8.76 17.40
CA ALA A 7 -10.67 8.13 16.12
C ALA A 7 -9.67 7.01 15.85
N ASP A 8 -10.14 5.77 15.87
CA ASP A 8 -9.38 4.59 15.49
C ASP A 8 -9.84 4.12 14.11
N ARG A 9 -8.88 3.87 13.20
CA ARG A 9 -9.16 3.59 11.79
C ARG A 9 -8.35 2.42 11.28
N TYR A 10 -8.91 1.70 10.30
CA TYR A 10 -8.27 0.63 9.54
C TYR A 10 -7.65 -0.48 10.41
N PRO A 11 -8.42 -1.12 11.29
CA PRO A 11 -7.91 -2.25 12.04
C PRO A 11 -7.59 -3.42 11.10
N VAL A 12 -6.41 -4.02 11.30
CA VAL A 12 -5.94 -5.16 10.51
C VAL A 12 -5.28 -6.21 11.42
N TRP A 13 -5.63 -7.48 11.21
CA TRP A 13 -5.03 -8.59 11.91
C TRP A 13 -3.66 -8.94 11.36
N SER A 14 -2.75 -9.31 12.26
CA SER A 14 -1.49 -9.94 11.87
C SER A 14 -1.75 -11.30 11.17
N PRO A 15 -0.83 -11.78 10.33
CA PRO A 15 -1.00 -13.07 9.62
C PRO A 15 -1.22 -14.26 10.55
N LYS A 16 -0.71 -14.21 11.78
CA LYS A 16 -0.90 -15.24 12.80
C LYS A 16 -2.18 -15.07 13.62
N GLY A 17 -2.88 -13.95 13.49
CA GLY A 17 -4.05 -13.63 14.28
C GLY A 17 -3.77 -13.32 15.76
N ASP A 18 -2.52 -13.13 16.14
CA ASP A 18 -2.08 -12.86 17.52
C ASP A 18 -2.01 -11.36 17.85
N LYS A 19 -2.03 -10.49 16.83
CA LYS A 19 -1.93 -9.03 16.97
C LYS A 19 -2.95 -8.32 16.10
N ILE A 20 -3.26 -7.08 16.49
CA ILE A 20 -4.06 -6.13 15.71
C ILE A 20 -3.26 -4.85 15.57
N ALA A 21 -3.26 -4.27 14.36
CA ALA A 21 -2.72 -2.94 14.10
C ALA A 21 -3.84 -2.00 13.63
N TRP A 22 -3.76 -0.73 14.00
CA TRP A 22 -4.68 0.32 13.56
C TRP A 22 -4.04 1.69 13.68
N PHE A 23 -4.60 2.69 13.00
CA PHE A 23 -4.21 4.09 13.21
C PHE A 23 -5.11 4.73 14.26
N SER A 24 -4.52 5.48 15.20
CA SER A 24 -5.21 6.16 16.29
C SER A 24 -4.70 7.58 16.44
N ASP A 25 -5.61 8.53 16.67
CA ASP A 25 -5.29 9.94 16.97
C ASP A 25 -5.23 10.24 18.47
N ARG A 26 -5.16 9.22 19.31
CA ARG A 26 -5.16 9.34 20.78
C ARG A 26 -4.09 10.30 21.31
N SER A 27 -2.96 10.42 20.64
CA SER A 27 -1.86 11.32 21.02
C SER A 27 -2.01 12.74 20.49
N GLY A 28 -3.12 13.05 19.80
CA GLY A 28 -3.35 14.32 19.10
C GLY A 28 -3.05 14.26 17.59
N GLU A 29 -2.20 13.33 17.18
CA GLU A 29 -1.87 13.05 15.79
C GLU A 29 -2.01 11.55 15.53
N TYR A 30 -2.33 11.16 14.30
CA TYR A 30 -2.43 9.75 13.94
C TYR A 30 -1.10 9.03 14.09
N GLN A 31 -1.13 7.93 14.81
CA GLN A 31 0.00 7.02 15.01
C GLN A 31 -0.43 5.60 14.68
N LEU A 32 0.50 4.75 14.34
CA LEU A 32 0.23 3.32 14.23
C LEU A 32 0.30 2.70 15.63
N VAL A 33 -0.75 1.99 16.00
CA VAL A 33 -0.83 1.25 17.26
C VAL A 33 -0.91 -0.23 16.95
N VAL A 34 -0.16 -1.03 17.70
CA VAL A 34 -0.20 -2.50 17.61
C VAL A 34 -0.45 -3.04 19.01
N SER A 35 -1.38 -3.98 19.15
CA SER A 35 -1.66 -4.70 20.40
C SER A 35 -1.69 -6.21 20.19
N ASP A 36 -1.79 -6.95 21.28
CA ASP A 36 -2.23 -8.34 21.21
C ASP A 36 -3.71 -8.45 20.75
N GLN A 37 -4.17 -9.65 20.49
CA GLN A 37 -5.55 -9.92 20.04
C GLN A 37 -6.64 -9.51 21.05
N TYR A 38 -6.28 -9.25 22.30
CA TYR A 38 -7.19 -8.84 23.37
C TYR A 38 -7.16 -7.33 23.65
N GLY A 39 -6.30 -6.57 22.93
CA GLY A 39 -6.11 -5.14 23.11
C GLY A 39 -5.13 -4.77 24.22
N ASN A 40 -4.38 -5.75 24.77
CA ASN A 40 -3.31 -5.50 25.72
C ASN A 40 -1.97 -5.27 25.00
N ASP A 41 -0.91 -4.97 25.77
CA ASP A 41 0.46 -4.77 25.29
C ASP A 41 0.56 -3.78 24.13
N GLN A 42 -0.22 -2.69 24.22
CA GLN A 42 -0.28 -1.67 23.17
C GLN A 42 1.07 -0.97 23.02
N LYS A 43 1.60 -1.01 21.81
CA LYS A 43 2.78 -0.27 21.40
C LYS A 43 2.41 0.73 20.31
N THR A 44 2.80 1.99 20.51
CA THR A 44 2.59 3.07 19.56
C THR A 44 3.87 3.34 18.77
N TYR A 45 3.74 3.47 17.47
CA TYR A 45 4.82 3.79 16.55
C TYR A 45 4.59 5.21 16.02
N PRO A 46 5.46 6.17 16.38
CA PRO A 46 5.44 7.50 15.80
C PRO A 46 5.68 7.42 14.28
N LEU A 47 4.81 8.05 13.52
CA LEU A 47 4.91 8.08 12.07
C LEU A 47 5.49 9.42 11.62
N GLU A 48 6.22 9.36 10.50
CA GLU A 48 6.74 10.54 9.83
C GLU A 48 5.56 11.34 9.24
N ASN A 49 5.62 12.67 9.26
CA ASN A 49 4.60 13.58 8.71
C ASN A 49 3.19 13.40 9.29
N PRO A 50 2.78 14.26 10.24
CA PRO A 50 1.41 14.25 10.77
C PRO A 50 0.39 14.43 9.65
N THR A 51 -0.37 13.37 9.35
CA THR A 51 -1.36 13.32 8.27
C THR A 51 -2.33 12.18 8.48
N PHE A 52 -3.22 11.93 7.51
CA PHE A 52 -4.04 10.72 7.50
C PHE A 52 -3.27 9.58 6.82
N TYR A 53 -3.38 8.38 7.41
CA TYR A 53 -2.79 7.16 6.91
C TYR A 53 -3.86 6.16 6.53
N PHE A 54 -3.53 5.26 5.59
CA PHE A 54 -4.49 4.35 4.99
C PHE A 54 -3.91 2.97 4.82
N GLN A 55 -4.81 1.97 4.89
CA GLN A 55 -4.59 0.60 4.47
C GLN A 55 -3.30 -0.02 5.03
N PRO A 56 -3.18 -0.14 6.36
CA PRO A 56 -2.07 -0.88 6.92
C PRO A 56 -2.14 -2.34 6.46
N ASP A 57 -1.03 -2.86 5.96
CA ASP A 57 -0.93 -4.23 5.46
C ASP A 57 0.30 -4.93 6.05
N TRP A 58 0.08 -6.07 6.69
CA TRP A 58 1.12 -6.84 7.32
C TRP A 58 1.91 -7.65 6.31
N SER A 59 3.24 -7.66 6.46
CA SER A 59 4.08 -8.66 5.80
C SER A 59 3.71 -10.07 6.30
N PRO A 60 3.79 -11.11 5.46
CA PRO A 60 3.46 -12.49 5.83
C PRO A 60 4.17 -13.02 7.08
N ASN A 61 5.41 -12.57 7.34
CA ASN A 61 6.14 -12.94 8.55
C ASN A 61 5.71 -12.17 9.83
N GLY A 62 4.82 -11.16 9.69
CA GLY A 62 4.30 -10.38 10.81
C GLY A 62 5.30 -9.41 11.43
N LYS A 63 6.37 -9.01 10.72
CA LYS A 63 7.41 -8.11 11.26
C LYS A 63 7.34 -6.69 10.71
N LEU A 64 6.74 -6.52 9.54
CA LEU A 64 6.63 -5.24 8.86
C LEU A 64 5.16 -4.91 8.61
N ILE A 65 4.82 -3.61 8.62
CA ILE A 65 3.50 -3.12 8.23
C ILE A 65 3.71 -2.02 7.19
N ALA A 66 3.22 -2.23 5.97
CA ALA A 66 3.19 -1.21 4.92
C ALA A 66 1.92 -0.38 5.03
N TYR A 67 1.97 0.89 4.62
CA TYR A 67 0.82 1.80 4.62
C TYR A 67 1.08 2.97 3.67
N THR A 68 0.03 3.74 3.37
CA THR A 68 0.11 4.96 2.56
C THR A 68 -0.42 6.17 3.32
N ASP A 69 -0.04 7.38 2.91
CA ASP A 69 -0.48 8.65 3.50
C ASP A 69 -1.23 9.54 2.48
N THR A 70 -1.72 10.69 2.93
CA THR A 70 -2.41 11.67 2.08
C THR A 70 -1.48 12.38 1.10
N ASP A 71 -0.17 12.38 1.35
CA ASP A 71 0.83 13.00 0.48
C ASP A 71 1.32 12.03 -0.61
N TYR A 72 0.54 10.97 -0.82
CA TYR A 72 0.82 9.92 -1.81
C TYR A 72 2.14 9.17 -1.58
N ASN A 73 2.61 9.13 -0.34
CA ASN A 73 3.76 8.32 0.02
C ASN A 73 3.33 6.91 0.42
N MET A 74 4.18 5.96 0.13
CA MET A 74 4.15 4.61 0.67
C MET A 74 5.30 4.45 1.67
N TRP A 75 4.99 3.83 2.80
CA TRP A 75 5.90 3.60 3.91
C TRP A 75 5.81 2.17 4.39
N TYR A 76 6.80 1.72 5.12
CA TYR A 76 6.64 0.59 6.03
C TYR A 76 7.29 0.87 7.38
N VAL A 77 6.78 0.22 8.41
CA VAL A 77 7.35 0.23 9.76
C VAL A 77 7.78 -1.18 10.15
N ASN A 78 8.97 -1.30 10.73
CA ASN A 78 9.42 -2.52 11.38
C ASN A 78 8.93 -2.50 12.83
N ILE A 79 8.05 -3.42 13.22
CA ILE A 79 7.40 -3.42 14.54
C ILE A 79 8.33 -3.86 15.67
N GLU A 80 9.44 -4.54 15.40
CA GLU A 80 10.43 -4.90 16.38
C GLU A 80 11.31 -3.69 16.75
N SER A 81 11.89 -3.03 15.74
CA SER A 81 12.81 -1.90 15.92
C SER A 81 12.11 -0.54 16.03
N GLY A 82 10.88 -0.40 15.54
CA GLY A 82 10.17 0.88 15.42
C GLY A 82 10.63 1.74 14.24
N LYS A 83 11.55 1.24 13.40
CA LYS A 83 12.07 1.99 12.26
C LYS A 83 11.00 2.16 11.19
N VAL A 84 10.74 3.41 10.80
CA VAL A 84 9.89 3.80 9.68
C VAL A 84 10.76 4.06 8.45
N VAL A 85 10.35 3.56 7.30
CA VAL A 85 11.08 3.69 6.03
C VAL A 85 10.13 4.09 4.92
N LYS A 86 10.50 5.12 4.17
CA LYS A 86 9.79 5.52 2.96
C LYS A 86 10.15 4.59 1.81
N VAL A 87 9.13 4.07 1.13
CA VAL A 87 9.28 3.21 -0.05
C VAL A 87 9.31 4.03 -1.32
N ASP A 88 8.27 4.85 -1.54
CA ASP A 88 8.13 5.66 -2.76
C ASP A 88 7.10 6.78 -2.55
N THR A 89 6.97 7.65 -3.56
CA THR A 89 5.95 8.70 -3.62
C THR A 89 5.30 8.69 -5.01
N ASP A 90 3.97 8.68 -5.08
CA ASP A 90 3.27 8.91 -6.34
C ASP A 90 3.27 10.40 -6.69
N ARG A 91 3.28 10.73 -7.98
CA ARG A 91 3.30 12.11 -8.47
C ARG A 91 1.92 12.70 -8.66
N TYR A 92 0.94 11.84 -8.88
CA TYR A 92 -0.38 12.26 -9.31
C TYR A 92 -1.45 11.89 -8.30
N ALA A 93 -2.28 12.89 -7.96
CA ALA A 93 -3.49 12.64 -7.20
C ALA A 93 -4.46 11.81 -8.04
N HIS A 94 -4.78 10.61 -7.58
CA HIS A 94 -5.82 9.79 -8.19
C HIS A 94 -6.87 9.43 -7.14
N PRO A 95 -8.16 9.51 -7.45
CA PRO A 95 -9.22 9.22 -6.46
C PRO A 95 -9.15 7.80 -5.92
N ASN A 96 -8.63 6.86 -6.70
CA ASN A 96 -8.55 5.43 -6.35
C ASN A 96 -7.19 5.02 -5.77
N ARG A 97 -6.34 5.94 -5.35
CA ARG A 97 -5.02 5.68 -4.76
C ARG A 97 -4.26 4.53 -5.41
N THR A 98 -3.24 4.83 -6.16
CA THR A 98 -2.58 3.87 -7.04
C THR A 98 -1.55 2.98 -6.33
N MET A 99 -0.93 3.45 -5.26
CA MET A 99 0.10 2.67 -4.56
C MET A 99 -0.50 1.80 -3.46
N ASN A 100 -0.99 0.62 -3.83
CA ASN A 100 -1.42 -0.39 -2.87
C ASN A 100 -0.26 -1.37 -2.66
N PRO A 101 0.31 -1.48 -1.45
CA PRO A 101 1.38 -2.43 -1.19
C PRO A 101 0.90 -3.87 -1.28
N VAL A 102 1.68 -4.72 -1.93
CA VAL A 102 1.46 -6.18 -1.98
C VAL A 102 2.76 -6.87 -1.60
N TRP A 103 2.76 -7.57 -0.49
CA TRP A 103 3.93 -8.28 0.00
C TRP A 103 4.19 -9.57 -0.76
N SER A 104 5.46 -9.85 -1.01
CA SER A 104 5.89 -11.19 -1.44
C SER A 104 5.73 -12.21 -0.30
N PRO A 105 5.53 -13.49 -0.61
CA PRO A 105 5.38 -14.55 0.40
C PRO A 105 6.55 -14.65 1.38
N ASP A 106 7.77 -14.34 0.96
CA ASP A 106 8.97 -14.32 1.79
C ASP A 106 9.10 -13.04 2.64
N SER A 107 8.17 -12.07 2.49
CA SER A 107 8.16 -10.79 3.20
C SER A 107 9.35 -9.86 2.89
N ARG A 108 10.06 -10.10 1.82
CA ARG A 108 11.19 -9.28 1.40
C ARG A 108 10.80 -8.15 0.48
N TRP A 109 9.87 -8.41 -0.45
CA TRP A 109 9.53 -7.50 -1.52
C TRP A 109 8.18 -6.86 -1.29
N ILE A 110 8.06 -5.56 -1.62
CA ILE A 110 6.79 -4.85 -1.73
C ILE A 110 6.58 -4.52 -3.20
N THR A 111 5.49 -5.01 -3.77
CA THR A 111 5.08 -4.70 -5.14
C THR A 111 3.93 -3.71 -5.12
N TYR A 112 3.92 -2.78 -6.04
CA TYR A 112 2.88 -1.77 -6.15
C TYR A 112 2.78 -1.24 -7.58
N GLU A 113 1.68 -0.58 -7.88
CA GLU A 113 1.49 0.14 -9.13
C GLU A 113 1.66 1.65 -8.87
N LYS A 114 2.25 2.35 -9.83
CA LYS A 114 2.48 3.79 -9.76
C LYS A 114 2.24 4.42 -11.13
N GLN A 115 1.60 5.60 -11.13
CA GLN A 115 1.32 6.34 -12.35
C GLN A 115 2.58 6.99 -12.91
N GLN A 116 2.77 6.88 -14.23
CA GLN A 116 3.88 7.46 -14.97
C GLN A 116 3.49 8.81 -15.59
N ASP A 117 4.46 9.52 -16.16
CA ASP A 117 4.23 10.78 -16.87
C ASP A 117 3.30 10.60 -18.11
N SER A 118 3.24 9.37 -18.65
CA SER A 118 2.29 8.96 -19.68
C SER A 118 0.84 8.81 -19.18
N HIS A 119 0.61 8.94 -17.87
CA HIS A 119 -0.61 8.60 -17.15
C HIS A 119 -0.99 7.11 -17.17
N PHE A 120 -0.21 6.25 -17.80
CA PHE A 120 -0.30 4.81 -17.58
C PHE A 120 0.34 4.42 -16.27
N LYS A 121 -0.15 3.34 -15.69
CA LYS A 121 0.45 2.74 -14.51
C LYS A 121 1.53 1.75 -14.89
N ALA A 122 2.60 1.74 -14.12
CA ALA A 122 3.62 0.71 -14.20
C ALA A 122 3.74 -0.02 -12.87
N VAL A 123 4.17 -1.28 -12.92
CA VAL A 123 4.43 -2.11 -11.76
C VAL A 123 5.87 -1.92 -11.29
N PHE A 124 6.02 -1.75 -10.00
CA PHE A 124 7.30 -1.60 -9.30
C PHE A 124 7.47 -2.65 -8.22
N ILE A 125 8.72 -2.96 -7.92
CA ILE A 125 9.13 -3.82 -6.80
C ILE A 125 10.15 -3.06 -5.96
N TYR A 126 9.93 -3.02 -4.65
CA TYR A 126 10.85 -2.49 -3.66
C TYR A 126 11.46 -3.62 -2.84
N ASP A 127 12.79 -3.64 -2.70
CA ASP A 127 13.52 -4.59 -1.85
C ASP A 127 13.74 -3.99 -0.45
N THR A 128 13.08 -4.54 0.57
CA THR A 128 13.20 -4.07 1.95
C THR A 128 14.58 -4.28 2.56
N GLN A 129 15.39 -5.19 2.01
CA GLN A 129 16.74 -5.46 2.49
C GLN A 129 17.75 -4.46 1.94
N THR A 130 17.64 -4.10 0.66
CA THR A 130 18.59 -3.20 -0.01
C THR A 130 18.10 -1.76 -0.10
N GLY A 131 16.80 -1.52 0.09
CA GLY A 131 16.18 -0.21 -0.07
C GLY A 131 16.09 0.26 -1.52
N LYS A 132 16.16 -0.66 -2.49
CA LYS A 132 16.13 -0.32 -3.91
C LYS A 132 14.78 -0.63 -4.53
N THR A 133 14.33 0.27 -5.41
CA THR A 133 13.15 0.09 -6.25
C THR A 133 13.57 -0.28 -7.67
N VAL A 134 12.83 -1.20 -8.27
CA VAL A 134 12.96 -1.60 -9.67
C VAL A 134 11.60 -1.46 -10.35
N GLN A 135 11.57 -0.80 -11.50
CA GLN A 135 10.38 -0.78 -12.38
C GLN A 135 10.35 -2.08 -13.19
N VAL A 136 9.22 -2.80 -13.13
CA VAL A 136 9.05 -4.12 -13.78
C VAL A 136 8.49 -3.97 -15.19
N THR A 137 7.51 -3.08 -15.36
CA THR A 137 6.87 -2.83 -16.67
C THR A 137 7.31 -1.49 -17.23
N GLU A 138 7.47 -1.39 -18.54
CA GLU A 138 8.03 -0.19 -19.20
C GLU A 138 7.13 1.05 -19.17
N GLY A 139 5.84 0.91 -18.80
CA GLY A 139 4.88 2.01 -18.76
C GLY A 139 4.37 2.43 -20.14
N THR A 140 4.56 1.59 -21.17
CA THR A 140 3.99 1.75 -22.51
C THR A 140 2.55 1.21 -22.62
N ALA A 141 2.17 0.38 -21.66
CA ALA A 141 0.82 -0.13 -21.45
C ALA A 141 0.42 0.10 -20.00
N ASP A 142 -0.88 0.24 -19.73
CA ASP A 142 -1.39 0.36 -18.37
C ASP A 142 -1.28 -0.99 -17.66
N ALA A 143 -0.42 -1.08 -16.66
CA ALA A 143 -0.20 -2.30 -15.85
C ALA A 143 -0.66 -2.07 -14.42
N THR A 144 -1.53 -2.97 -13.91
CA THR A 144 -2.22 -2.81 -12.63
C THR A 144 -2.39 -4.13 -11.90
N SER A 145 -2.77 -4.05 -10.62
CA SER A 145 -3.14 -5.19 -9.77
C SER A 145 -2.03 -6.25 -9.67
N PRO A 146 -0.79 -5.88 -9.34
CA PRO A 146 0.27 -6.85 -9.16
C PRO A 146 -0.05 -7.78 -7.99
N ILE A 147 0.19 -9.08 -8.16
CA ILE A 147 0.01 -10.10 -7.13
C ILE A 147 1.07 -11.20 -7.28
N TRP A 148 1.64 -11.62 -6.16
CA TRP A 148 2.57 -12.74 -6.11
C TRP A 148 1.81 -14.07 -6.12
N ASP A 149 2.38 -15.06 -6.76
CA ASP A 149 1.96 -16.44 -6.52
C ASP A 149 2.42 -16.93 -5.14
N VAL A 150 1.85 -18.03 -4.68
CA VAL A 150 2.14 -18.58 -3.35
C VAL A 150 3.61 -19.03 -3.21
N SER A 151 4.25 -19.45 -4.30
CA SER A 151 5.66 -19.84 -4.28
C SER A 151 6.61 -18.64 -4.20
N GLY A 152 6.16 -17.47 -4.62
CA GLY A 152 7.00 -16.27 -4.75
C GLY A 152 7.91 -16.27 -5.98
N GLU A 153 7.75 -17.25 -6.88
CA GLU A 153 8.56 -17.34 -8.11
C GLU A 153 8.00 -16.45 -9.23
N TYR A 154 6.68 -16.20 -9.20
CA TYR A 154 5.99 -15.44 -10.24
C TYR A 154 5.27 -14.24 -9.66
N LEU A 155 5.31 -13.14 -10.40
CA LEU A 155 4.51 -11.95 -10.20
C LEU A 155 3.54 -11.80 -11.36
N TYR A 156 2.25 -11.82 -11.06
CA TYR A 156 1.18 -11.60 -12.03
C TYR A 156 0.69 -10.16 -11.97
N PHE A 157 0.30 -9.62 -13.08
CA PHE A 157 -0.36 -8.31 -13.18
C PHE A 157 -1.27 -8.27 -14.41
N LEU A 158 -2.20 -7.34 -14.42
CA LEU A 158 -3.09 -7.11 -15.56
C LEU A 158 -2.52 -5.97 -16.40
N ALA A 159 -2.40 -6.18 -17.71
CA ALA A 159 -1.93 -5.17 -18.65
C ALA A 159 -2.97 -4.86 -19.73
N SER A 160 -3.01 -3.60 -20.18
CA SER A 160 -3.89 -3.14 -21.26
C SER A 160 -3.16 -2.17 -22.17
N THR A 161 -3.30 -2.37 -23.48
CA THR A 161 -2.83 -1.45 -24.52
C THR A 161 -3.93 -0.55 -25.08
N ASP A 162 -5.18 -0.80 -24.69
CA ASP A 162 -6.36 -0.04 -25.09
C ASP A 162 -6.96 0.80 -23.94
N TYR A 163 -6.20 0.95 -22.84
CA TYR A 163 -6.54 1.86 -21.76
C TYR A 163 -6.60 3.29 -22.26
N GLY A 164 -7.71 3.94 -22.05
CA GLY A 164 -7.98 5.27 -22.56
C GLY A 164 -8.68 6.19 -21.57
N LEU A 165 -9.17 7.31 -22.04
CA LEU A 165 -9.77 8.38 -21.24
C LEU A 165 -11.01 7.99 -20.43
N ALA A 166 -11.61 6.83 -20.69
CA ALA A 166 -12.80 6.35 -19.97
C ALA A 166 -12.54 5.95 -18.51
N SER A 167 -11.29 5.83 -18.10
CA SER A 167 -10.91 5.33 -16.79
C SER A 167 -10.51 6.42 -15.80
N GLY A 168 -10.81 7.65 -16.10
CA GLY A 168 -10.50 8.81 -15.26
C GLY A 168 -11.72 9.38 -14.53
N TRP A 169 -11.53 10.52 -13.90
CA TRP A 169 -12.51 11.35 -13.24
C TRP A 169 -13.56 11.96 -14.18
N LEU A 170 -13.24 12.02 -15.47
CA LEU A 170 -14.07 12.65 -16.46
C LEU A 170 -15.23 11.72 -16.82
N ASP A 171 -16.42 12.26 -16.86
CA ASP A 171 -17.55 11.58 -17.47
C ASP A 171 -17.30 11.46 -18.97
N MET A 172 -16.72 10.36 -19.36
CA MET A 172 -16.43 10.01 -20.76
C MET A 172 -17.45 9.01 -21.31
N SER A 173 -18.65 8.96 -20.71
CA SER A 173 -19.72 8.02 -21.08
C SER A 173 -20.10 8.09 -22.56
N SER A 174 -19.89 9.23 -23.21
CA SER A 174 -20.12 9.39 -24.65
C SER A 174 -19.07 8.70 -25.54
N TYR A 175 -17.95 8.31 -24.98
CA TYR A 175 -16.86 7.64 -25.71
C TYR A 175 -16.79 6.15 -25.46
N ASP A 176 -17.29 5.66 -24.32
CA ASP A 176 -17.37 4.26 -23.88
C ASP A 176 -16.31 3.33 -24.56
N PRO A 177 -15.01 3.65 -24.49
CA PRO A 177 -13.99 2.81 -25.09
C PRO A 177 -13.95 1.50 -24.29
N ARG A 178 -13.99 0.39 -25.03
CA ARG A 178 -13.85 -0.93 -24.43
C ARG A 178 -12.39 -1.13 -24.02
N VAL A 179 -12.12 -1.15 -22.71
CA VAL A 179 -10.80 -1.48 -22.17
C VAL A 179 -10.72 -2.99 -21.93
N THR A 180 -9.75 -3.65 -22.56
CA THR A 180 -9.45 -5.06 -22.35
C THR A 180 -8.15 -5.20 -21.54
N ARG A 181 -8.07 -6.22 -20.69
CA ARG A 181 -6.88 -6.50 -19.89
C ARG A 181 -6.46 -7.95 -20.10
N SER A 182 -5.17 -8.17 -20.21
CA SER A 182 -4.53 -9.47 -20.28
C SER A 182 -3.66 -9.70 -19.05
N LEU A 183 -3.60 -10.94 -18.62
CA LEU A 183 -2.71 -11.41 -17.57
C LEU A 183 -1.35 -11.76 -18.15
#